data_85c0e83dd0f082de86bf8fa9c68510f1
#
_entry.id   85c0e83dd0f082de86bf8fa9c68510f1
#
_cell.length_a   1.000
_cell.length_b   1.000
_cell.length_c   1.000
_cell.angle_alpha   90.00
_cell.angle_beta   90.00
_cell.angle_gamma   90.00
#
_symmetry.space_group_name_H-M   'P 1'
#
loop_
_entity.id
_entity.type
_entity.pdbx_description
1 polymer ?
#
loop_
_entity_poly.entity_id
_entity_poly.type
_entity_poly.pdbx_seq_one_letter_code
_entity_poly.pdbx_strand_id
1 'polypeptide(L)'
;MRTSSEEDYLKAIYALSYNNKGASTNALANHLKMKASSITDMLKKLSDKGWVNYEKYKGASLNIDGKIIALSIVRKHRLWETFLVNKLNFKWDEVHEIAEQLEHIKSNELVDRLDDFLGNPKFDPHGDPIPNKDHEITDARKRSYLSEVEVNRDVIIIGVKDSSAQLLQYLE
;
A
#
# COMPACT_ATOMS: atom_id res chain seq x y z
N MET A 1 4.19 -21.17 4.35
CA MET A 1 4.55 -19.91 5.05
C MET A 1 4.98 -18.92 3.99
N ARG A 2 4.54 -17.66 4.04
CA ARG A 2 4.95 -16.62 3.09
C ARG A 2 6.27 -16.00 3.53
N THR A 3 7.09 -15.58 2.57
CA THR A 3 8.30 -14.77 2.80
C THR A 3 7.97 -13.29 2.65
N SER A 4 8.75 -12.39 3.27
CA SER A 4 8.60 -10.94 3.11
C SER A 4 8.66 -10.54 1.63
N SER A 5 9.60 -11.11 0.87
CA SER A 5 9.69 -10.84 -0.58
C SER A 5 8.41 -11.23 -1.35
N GLU A 6 7.74 -12.31 -1.01
CA GLU A 6 6.44 -12.66 -1.63
C GLU A 6 5.35 -11.65 -1.26
N GLU A 7 5.38 -11.14 -0.04
CA GLU A 7 4.47 -10.10 0.45
C GLU A 7 4.69 -8.78 -0.29
N ASP A 8 5.95 -8.35 -0.47
CA ASP A 8 6.30 -7.14 -1.23
C ASP A 8 5.78 -7.20 -2.67
N TYR A 9 5.93 -8.35 -3.33
CA TYR A 9 5.42 -8.52 -4.69
C TYR A 9 3.89 -8.43 -4.76
N LEU A 10 3.16 -9.03 -3.81
CA LEU A 10 1.70 -8.95 -3.78
C LEU A 10 1.23 -7.51 -3.52
N LYS A 11 1.88 -6.79 -2.60
CA LYS A 11 1.65 -5.37 -2.34
C LYS A 11 1.91 -4.52 -3.59
N ALA A 12 3.04 -4.76 -4.28
CA ALA A 12 3.40 -4.04 -5.50
C ALA A 12 2.40 -4.31 -6.66
N ILE A 13 1.97 -5.57 -6.85
CA ILE A 13 0.94 -5.89 -7.86
C ILE A 13 -0.37 -5.16 -7.52
N TYR A 14 -0.77 -5.14 -6.26
CA TYR A 14 -1.96 -4.42 -5.82
C TYR A 14 -1.86 -2.92 -6.13
N ALA A 15 -0.76 -2.29 -5.76
CA ALA A 15 -0.52 -0.85 -5.97
C ALA A 15 -0.50 -0.46 -7.47
N LEU A 16 0.05 -1.32 -8.32
CA LEU A 16 0.20 -1.07 -9.76
C LEU A 16 -0.99 -1.53 -10.61
N SER A 17 -1.95 -2.28 -10.03
CA SER A 17 -3.14 -2.75 -10.74
C SER A 17 -4.22 -1.68 -10.82
N TYR A 18 -4.11 -0.79 -11.80
CA TYR A 18 -5.10 0.26 -12.03
C TYR A 18 -6.27 -0.24 -12.90
N ASN A 19 -7.51 0.00 -12.48
CA ASN A 19 -8.74 -0.38 -13.20
C ASN A 19 -8.79 -1.87 -13.62
N ASN A 20 -8.37 -2.78 -12.74
CA ASN A 20 -8.30 -4.22 -13.01
C ASN A 20 -7.38 -4.61 -14.20
N LYS A 21 -6.57 -3.70 -14.72
CA LYS A 21 -5.50 -4.02 -15.64
C LYS A 21 -4.31 -4.47 -14.81
N GLY A 22 -3.82 -5.68 -15.02
CA GLY A 22 -2.69 -6.24 -14.28
C GLY A 22 -1.43 -5.38 -14.37
N ALA A 23 -0.52 -5.56 -13.40
CA ALA A 23 0.78 -4.89 -13.39
C ALA A 23 1.73 -5.52 -14.42
N SER A 24 2.37 -4.73 -15.28
CA SER A 24 3.36 -5.24 -16.22
C SER A 24 4.67 -5.62 -15.50
N THR A 25 5.41 -6.59 -16.05
CA THR A 25 6.73 -6.99 -15.51
C THR A 25 7.70 -5.81 -15.41
N ASN A 26 7.67 -4.89 -16.38
CA ASN A 26 8.53 -3.70 -16.35
C ASN A 26 8.10 -2.70 -15.26
N ALA A 27 6.80 -2.49 -15.06
CA ALA A 27 6.31 -1.63 -13.99
C ALA A 27 6.71 -2.19 -12.61
N LEU A 28 6.58 -3.50 -12.41
CA LEU A 28 7.03 -4.18 -11.19
C LEU A 28 8.56 -4.09 -11.01
N ALA A 29 9.33 -4.26 -12.09
CA ALA A 29 10.79 -4.16 -12.06
C ALA A 29 11.25 -2.76 -11.61
N ASN A 30 10.63 -1.72 -12.14
CA ASN A 30 10.91 -0.34 -11.77
C ASN A 30 10.48 -0.05 -10.32
N HIS A 31 9.28 -0.46 -9.93
CA HIS A 31 8.74 -0.22 -8.59
C HIS A 31 9.56 -0.91 -7.48
N LEU A 32 9.89 -2.20 -7.69
CA LEU A 32 10.67 -2.99 -6.74
C LEU A 32 12.19 -2.81 -6.90
N LYS A 33 12.65 -2.02 -7.87
CA LYS A 33 14.07 -1.80 -8.20
C LYS A 33 14.83 -3.12 -8.44
N MET A 34 14.20 -4.06 -9.15
CA MET A 34 14.70 -5.40 -9.41
C MET A 34 14.83 -5.69 -10.91
N LYS A 35 15.61 -6.72 -11.26
CA LYS A 35 15.74 -7.16 -12.66
C LYS A 35 14.45 -7.85 -13.14
N ALA A 36 14.07 -7.60 -14.41
CA ALA A 36 12.87 -8.18 -15.01
C ALA A 36 12.85 -9.73 -14.99
N SER A 37 14.02 -10.38 -15.05
CA SER A 37 14.13 -11.84 -14.90
C SER A 37 13.67 -12.31 -13.51
N SER A 38 14.15 -11.65 -12.44
CA SER A 38 13.76 -11.95 -11.07
C SER A 38 12.25 -11.73 -10.84
N ILE A 39 11.68 -10.67 -11.45
CA ILE A 39 10.24 -10.43 -11.41
C ILE A 39 9.49 -11.60 -12.05
N THR A 40 9.91 -12.01 -13.27
CA THR A 40 9.27 -13.12 -13.99
C THR A 40 9.28 -14.43 -13.19
N ASP A 41 10.41 -14.76 -12.56
CA ASP A 41 10.54 -16.00 -11.79
C ASP A 41 9.66 -15.96 -10.52
N MET A 42 9.59 -14.82 -9.83
CA MET A 42 8.71 -14.67 -8.70
C MET A 42 7.23 -14.69 -9.11
N LEU A 43 6.85 -14.06 -10.22
CA LEU A 43 5.47 -14.10 -10.71
C LEU A 43 5.00 -15.53 -11.03
N LYS A 44 5.87 -16.36 -11.63
CA LYS A 44 5.58 -17.79 -11.82
C LYS A 44 5.36 -18.50 -10.49
N LYS A 45 6.28 -18.31 -9.53
CA LYS A 45 6.16 -18.89 -8.19
C LYS A 45 4.88 -18.49 -7.47
N LEU A 46 4.47 -17.22 -7.57
CA LEU A 46 3.21 -16.72 -6.98
C LEU A 46 1.98 -17.28 -7.72
N SER A 47 2.09 -17.46 -9.04
CA SER A 47 1.06 -18.10 -9.85
C SER A 47 0.90 -19.57 -9.49
N ASP A 48 1.99 -20.32 -9.31
CA ASP A 48 1.98 -21.74 -8.87
C ASP A 48 1.36 -21.89 -7.47
N LYS A 49 1.50 -20.87 -6.61
CA LYS A 49 0.83 -20.80 -5.31
C LYS A 49 -0.65 -20.40 -5.38
N GLY A 50 -1.14 -20.06 -6.55
CA GLY A 50 -2.52 -19.65 -6.76
C GLY A 50 -2.86 -18.27 -6.17
N TRP A 51 -1.91 -17.33 -6.05
CA TRP A 51 -2.16 -15.98 -5.55
C TRP A 51 -2.19 -14.93 -6.65
N VAL A 52 -1.62 -15.25 -7.81
CA VAL A 52 -1.46 -14.34 -8.94
C VAL A 52 -1.90 -15.05 -10.22
N ASN A 53 -2.64 -14.35 -11.07
CA ASN A 53 -2.84 -14.72 -12.46
C ASN A 53 -1.74 -14.05 -13.27
N TYR A 54 -0.79 -14.84 -13.79
CA TYR A 54 0.33 -14.34 -14.58
C TYR A 54 0.24 -14.84 -16.03
N GLU A 55 0.25 -13.91 -16.96
CA GLU A 55 0.35 -14.20 -18.40
C GLU A 55 1.57 -13.49 -18.99
N LYS A 56 2.41 -14.27 -19.69
CA LYS A 56 3.59 -13.71 -20.36
C LYS A 56 3.17 -12.59 -21.33
N TYR A 57 3.84 -11.46 -21.27
CA TYR A 57 3.57 -10.23 -22.03
C TYR A 57 2.29 -9.45 -21.64
N LYS A 58 1.38 -10.00 -20.90
CA LYS A 58 0.19 -9.29 -20.42
C LYS A 58 0.33 -8.74 -19.01
N GLY A 59 1.24 -9.32 -18.22
CA GLY A 59 1.48 -8.91 -16.85
C GLY A 59 0.85 -9.84 -15.81
N ALA A 60 0.68 -9.33 -14.59
CA ALA A 60 0.20 -10.05 -13.46
C ALA A 60 -0.96 -9.33 -12.77
N SER A 61 -1.98 -10.07 -12.33
CA SER A 61 -3.08 -9.58 -11.50
C SER A 61 -3.28 -10.49 -10.30
N LEU A 62 -3.75 -9.94 -9.20
CA LEU A 62 -4.07 -10.72 -8.01
C LEU A 62 -5.38 -11.48 -8.22
N ASN A 63 -5.44 -12.73 -7.77
CA ASN A 63 -6.70 -13.41 -7.54
C ASN A 63 -7.29 -13.00 -6.17
N ILE A 64 -8.37 -13.62 -5.74
CA ILE A 64 -9.06 -13.29 -4.47
C ILE A 64 -8.11 -13.46 -3.29
N ASP A 65 -7.42 -14.59 -3.18
CA ASP A 65 -6.51 -14.88 -2.06
C ASP A 65 -5.29 -13.95 -2.06
N GLY A 66 -4.70 -13.70 -3.24
CA GLY A 66 -3.61 -12.76 -3.40
C GLY A 66 -4.00 -11.33 -3.00
N LYS A 67 -5.24 -10.91 -3.32
CA LYS A 67 -5.77 -9.61 -2.93
C LYS A 67 -5.98 -9.50 -1.42
N ILE A 68 -6.51 -10.52 -0.77
CA ILE A 68 -6.65 -10.58 0.69
C ILE A 68 -5.28 -10.43 1.36
N ILE A 69 -4.28 -11.16 0.88
CA ILE A 69 -2.91 -11.06 1.41
C ILE A 69 -2.36 -9.65 1.22
N ALA A 70 -2.46 -9.08 0.02
CA ALA A 70 -1.96 -7.74 -0.27
C ALA A 70 -2.63 -6.68 0.62
N LEU A 71 -3.95 -6.74 0.78
CA LEU A 71 -4.69 -5.80 1.64
C LEU A 71 -4.33 -5.96 3.13
N SER A 72 -4.04 -7.19 3.58
CA SER A 72 -3.52 -7.41 4.94
C SER A 72 -2.17 -6.70 5.16
N ILE A 73 -1.28 -6.71 4.17
CA ILE A 73 0.01 -6.04 4.25
C ILE A 73 -0.18 -4.51 4.21
N VAL A 74 -1.01 -4.01 3.29
CA VAL A 74 -1.35 -2.58 3.20
C VAL A 74 -1.95 -2.07 4.51
N ARG A 75 -2.84 -2.86 5.16
CA ARG A 75 -3.40 -2.51 6.47
C ARG A 75 -2.31 -2.35 7.53
N LYS A 76 -1.39 -3.32 7.62
CA LYS A 76 -0.27 -3.27 8.57
C LYS A 76 0.61 -2.06 8.32
N HIS A 77 1.01 -1.83 7.08
CA HIS A 77 1.82 -0.69 6.67
C HIS A 77 1.20 0.63 7.16
N ARG A 78 -0.05 0.89 6.81
CA ARG A 78 -0.74 2.14 7.15
C ARG A 78 -1.01 2.32 8.64
N LEU A 79 -1.27 1.23 9.38
CA LEU A 79 -1.39 1.27 10.83
C LEU A 79 -0.05 1.60 11.49
N TRP A 80 1.07 1.05 10.99
CA TRP A 80 2.40 1.39 11.49
C TRP A 80 2.77 2.84 11.19
N GLU A 81 2.53 3.34 9.99
CA GLU A 81 2.74 4.77 9.68
C GLU A 81 1.93 5.66 10.62
N THR A 82 0.65 5.32 10.84
CA THR A 82 -0.22 6.06 11.77
C THR A 82 0.32 6.03 13.21
N PHE A 83 0.83 4.89 13.66
CA PHE A 83 1.44 4.78 14.99
C PHE A 83 2.72 5.60 15.11
N LEU A 84 3.60 5.50 14.14
CA LEU A 84 4.88 6.21 14.12
C LEU A 84 4.67 7.73 14.16
N VAL A 85 3.76 8.26 13.35
CA VAL A 85 3.44 9.70 13.35
C VAL A 85 2.73 10.10 14.63
N ASN A 86 1.61 9.47 14.96
CA ASN A 86 0.71 9.97 16.02
C ASN A 86 1.19 9.67 17.43
N LYS A 87 2.05 8.68 17.63
CA LYS A 87 2.49 8.25 18.97
C LYS A 87 3.96 8.42 19.22
N LEU A 88 4.78 8.35 18.17
CA LEU A 88 6.24 8.49 18.30
C LEU A 88 6.75 9.80 17.69
N ASN A 89 5.87 10.64 17.13
CA ASN A 89 6.20 11.94 16.54
C ASN A 89 7.25 11.87 15.41
N PHE A 90 7.26 10.77 14.65
CA PHE A 90 8.03 10.73 13.41
C PHE A 90 7.39 11.64 12.38
N LYS A 91 8.19 12.17 11.48
CA LYS A 91 7.71 12.98 10.36
C LYS A 91 7.16 12.12 9.24
N TRP A 92 6.32 12.70 8.40
CA TRP A 92 5.66 11.99 7.29
C TRP A 92 6.64 11.38 6.30
N ASP A 93 7.77 12.03 6.04
CA ASP A 93 8.81 11.56 5.13
C ASP A 93 9.71 10.46 5.72
N GLU A 94 9.67 10.24 7.06
CA GLU A 94 10.51 9.27 7.75
C GLU A 94 9.84 7.90 7.95
N VAL A 95 8.50 7.84 7.93
CA VAL A 95 7.76 6.66 8.40
C VAL A 95 7.68 5.52 7.41
N HIS A 96 7.75 5.80 6.11
CA HIS A 96 7.53 4.80 5.05
C HIS A 96 8.51 3.63 5.14
N GLU A 97 9.82 3.91 5.20
CA GLU A 97 10.85 2.85 5.26
C GLU A 97 10.78 2.02 6.55
N ILE A 98 10.35 2.63 7.66
CA ILE A 98 10.18 1.92 8.93
C ILE A 98 8.92 1.03 8.86
N ALA A 99 7.82 1.55 8.32
CA ALA A 99 6.58 0.80 8.14
C ALA A 99 6.76 -0.41 7.21
N GLU A 100 7.57 -0.29 6.13
CA GLU A 100 7.94 -1.42 5.26
C GLU A 100 8.63 -2.55 6.01
N GLN A 101 9.47 -2.27 7.00
CA GLN A 101 10.10 -3.30 7.83
C GLN A 101 9.08 -3.94 8.79
N LEU A 102 8.17 -3.16 9.36
CA LEU A 102 7.22 -3.61 10.37
C LEU A 102 6.00 -4.33 9.77
N GLU A 103 5.64 -4.09 8.52
CA GLU A 103 4.46 -4.70 7.87
C GLU A 103 4.54 -6.24 7.75
N HIS A 104 5.74 -6.81 7.85
CA HIS A 104 5.99 -8.26 7.79
C HIS A 104 5.76 -9.00 9.10
N ILE A 105 5.39 -8.30 10.17
CA ILE A 105 5.04 -8.92 11.46
C ILE A 105 3.85 -9.86 11.27
N LYS A 106 4.01 -11.11 11.77
CA LYS A 106 3.05 -12.19 11.53
C LYS A 106 1.93 -12.28 12.56
N SER A 107 2.04 -11.55 13.66
CA SER A 107 1.03 -11.56 14.71
C SER A 107 -0.19 -10.70 14.33
N ASN A 108 -1.27 -11.35 13.93
CA ASN A 108 -2.53 -10.65 13.67
C ASN A 108 -3.09 -10.01 14.95
N GLU A 109 -2.93 -10.67 16.09
CA GLU A 109 -3.36 -10.13 17.38
C GLU A 109 -2.66 -8.79 17.71
N LEU A 110 -1.35 -8.67 17.42
CA LEU A 110 -0.64 -7.42 17.60
C LEU A 110 -1.21 -6.31 16.70
N VAL A 111 -1.51 -6.64 15.44
CA VAL A 111 -2.07 -5.68 14.47
C VAL A 111 -3.46 -5.22 14.89
N ASP A 112 -4.29 -6.13 15.39
CA ASP A 112 -5.63 -5.80 15.86
C ASP A 112 -5.59 -4.93 17.15
N ARG A 113 -4.69 -5.23 18.07
CA ARG A 113 -4.46 -4.38 19.26
C ARG A 113 -3.87 -3.01 18.89
N LEU A 114 -3.04 -2.94 17.87
CA LEU A 114 -2.52 -1.67 17.36
C LEU A 114 -3.66 -0.82 16.77
N ASP A 115 -4.53 -1.41 15.98
CA ASP A 115 -5.69 -0.74 15.38
C ASP A 115 -6.62 -0.20 16.48
N ASP A 116 -6.96 -1.03 17.50
CA ASP A 116 -7.76 -0.61 18.63
C ASP A 116 -7.08 0.50 19.46
N PHE A 117 -5.78 0.39 19.70
CA PHE A 117 -4.98 1.42 20.41
C PHE A 117 -4.98 2.76 19.69
N LEU A 118 -4.99 2.75 18.36
CA LEU A 118 -5.06 3.93 17.52
C LEU A 118 -6.49 4.49 17.37
N GLY A 119 -7.51 3.82 17.93
CA GLY A 119 -8.91 4.22 17.84
C GLY A 119 -9.56 3.87 16.50
N ASN A 120 -9.11 2.80 15.85
CA ASN A 120 -9.62 2.30 14.56
C ASN A 120 -9.59 3.38 13.46
N PRO A 121 -8.41 3.92 13.12
CA PRO A 121 -8.27 4.99 12.14
C PRO A 121 -8.73 4.51 10.77
N LYS A 122 -9.41 5.40 10.03
CA LYS A 122 -9.88 5.10 8.66
C LYS A 122 -8.87 5.46 7.60
N PHE A 123 -7.92 6.32 7.93
CA PHE A 123 -6.91 6.85 7.02
C PHE A 123 -5.57 6.92 7.73
N ASP A 124 -4.51 6.71 6.98
CA ASP A 124 -3.14 6.92 7.43
C ASP A 124 -2.76 8.42 7.41
N PRO A 125 -1.55 8.81 7.86
CA PRO A 125 -1.13 10.21 7.86
C PRO A 125 -1.09 10.86 6.47
N HIS A 126 -0.91 10.08 5.41
CA HIS A 126 -0.88 10.56 4.02
C HIS A 126 -2.29 10.68 3.42
N GLY A 127 -3.33 10.28 4.16
CA GLY A 127 -4.73 10.31 3.73
C GLY A 127 -5.18 9.10 2.94
N ASP A 128 -4.41 8.04 2.92
CA ASP A 128 -4.78 6.78 2.27
C ASP A 128 -5.69 5.92 3.16
N PRO A 129 -6.74 5.28 2.60
CA PRO A 129 -7.70 4.54 3.39
C PRO A 129 -7.11 3.24 3.94
N ILE A 130 -7.21 3.02 5.25
CA ILE A 130 -6.74 1.79 5.91
C ILE A 130 -7.76 0.67 5.69
N PRO A 131 -7.37 -0.50 5.12
CA PRO A 131 -8.25 -1.65 5.01
C PRO A 131 -8.75 -2.11 6.39
N ASN A 132 -10.03 -2.47 6.49
CA ASN A 132 -10.60 -3.02 7.72
C ASN A 132 -10.12 -4.47 8.00
N LYS A 133 -10.61 -5.08 9.09
CA LYS A 133 -10.28 -6.48 9.47
C LYS A 133 -10.73 -7.50 8.43
N ASP A 134 -11.75 -7.18 7.65
CA ASP A 134 -12.27 -8.01 6.56
C ASP A 134 -11.55 -7.76 5.22
N HIS A 135 -10.48 -6.98 5.24
CA HIS A 135 -9.67 -6.61 4.07
C HIS A 135 -10.46 -5.81 3.02
N GLU A 136 -11.42 -4.99 3.48
CA GLU A 136 -12.17 -4.08 2.64
C GLU A 136 -11.66 -2.66 2.80
N ILE A 137 -11.69 -1.91 1.70
CA ILE A 137 -11.40 -0.48 1.68
C ILE A 137 -12.70 0.28 1.45
N THR A 138 -13.06 1.12 2.41
CA THR A 138 -14.18 2.04 2.29
C THR A 138 -13.67 3.48 2.33
N ASP A 139 -13.84 4.19 1.24
CA ASP A 139 -13.56 5.63 1.18
C ASP A 139 -14.74 6.35 0.52
N ALA A 140 -15.61 6.92 1.34
CA ALA A 140 -16.77 7.68 0.89
C ALA A 140 -16.46 9.18 0.67
N ARG A 141 -15.20 9.63 0.84
CA ARG A 141 -14.82 11.03 0.66
C ARG A 141 -14.90 11.41 -0.82
N LYS A 142 -15.59 12.49 -1.11
CA LYS A 142 -15.51 13.12 -2.44
C LYS A 142 -14.16 13.84 -2.53
N ARG A 143 -13.34 13.44 -3.48
CA ARG A 143 -12.00 14.01 -3.72
C ARG A 143 -11.93 14.58 -5.13
N SER A 144 -11.26 15.72 -5.26
CA SER A 144 -10.82 16.29 -6.54
C SER A 144 -9.35 16.60 -6.46
N TYR A 145 -8.66 16.62 -7.56
CA TYR A 145 -7.30 17.14 -7.58
C TYR A 145 -7.32 18.65 -7.32
N LEU A 146 -6.32 19.17 -6.61
CA LEU A 146 -6.19 20.60 -6.37
C LEU A 146 -6.18 21.40 -7.68
N SER A 147 -5.62 20.85 -8.76
CA SER A 147 -5.61 21.43 -10.11
C SER A 147 -6.99 21.55 -10.77
N GLU A 148 -8.01 20.85 -10.24
CA GLU A 148 -9.38 20.85 -10.76
C GLU A 148 -10.29 21.79 -9.95
N VAL A 149 -9.77 22.37 -8.87
CA VAL A 149 -10.53 23.30 -8.02
C VAL A 149 -10.48 24.71 -8.59
N GLU A 150 -11.63 25.38 -8.61
CA GLU A 150 -11.74 26.77 -9.04
C GLU A 150 -10.92 27.69 -8.12
N VAL A 151 -10.32 28.72 -8.70
CA VAL A 151 -9.55 29.73 -7.96
C VAL A 151 -10.46 30.47 -6.96
N ASN A 152 -9.92 30.84 -5.80
CA ASN A 152 -10.62 31.47 -4.68
C ASN A 152 -11.67 30.60 -3.98
N ARG A 153 -11.50 29.27 -4.00
CA ARG A 153 -12.24 28.38 -3.13
C ARG A 153 -11.38 27.88 -1.97
N ASP A 154 -11.95 27.86 -0.79
CA ASP A 154 -11.35 27.22 0.37
C ASP A 154 -11.42 25.69 0.20
N VAL A 155 -10.30 25.00 0.41
CA VAL A 155 -10.16 23.55 0.32
C VAL A 155 -9.38 23.02 1.49
N ILE A 156 -9.62 21.75 1.82
CA ILE A 156 -8.84 21.01 2.82
C ILE A 156 -8.07 19.92 2.08
N ILE A 157 -6.76 19.91 2.24
CA ILE A 157 -5.92 18.79 1.75
C ILE A 157 -6.19 17.60 2.65
N ILE A 158 -6.71 16.52 2.07
CA ILE A 158 -7.06 15.28 2.79
C ILE A 158 -6.16 14.10 2.43
N GLY A 159 -5.18 14.32 1.57
CA GLY A 159 -4.19 13.32 1.20
C GLY A 159 -3.29 13.82 0.07
N VAL A 160 -2.16 13.15 -0.07
CA VAL A 160 -1.16 13.42 -1.11
C VAL A 160 -0.88 12.12 -1.88
N LYS A 161 -0.64 12.24 -3.18
CA LYS A 161 -0.27 11.08 -4.01
C LYS A 161 1.24 10.92 -4.20
N ASP A 162 1.96 12.00 -3.98
CA ASP A 162 3.41 12.02 -4.11
C ASP A 162 4.02 11.81 -2.72
N SER A 163 4.83 10.78 -2.58
CA SER A 163 5.59 10.46 -1.37
C SER A 163 7.02 11.02 -1.41
N SER A 164 7.30 12.01 -2.27
CA SER A 164 8.59 12.66 -2.27
C SER A 164 8.83 13.39 -0.94
N ALA A 165 9.98 13.15 -0.31
CA ALA A 165 10.33 13.79 0.96
C ALA A 165 10.21 15.33 0.89
N GLN A 166 10.55 15.92 -0.25
CA GLN A 166 10.47 17.37 -0.47
C GLN A 166 9.03 17.90 -0.40
N LEU A 167 8.06 17.21 -1.00
CA LEU A 167 6.66 17.62 -0.92
C LEU A 167 6.09 17.41 0.48
N LEU A 168 6.39 16.27 1.10
CA LEU A 168 5.90 15.97 2.45
C LEU A 168 6.43 16.98 3.47
N GLN A 169 7.72 17.32 3.41
CA GLN A 169 8.34 18.36 4.26
C GLN A 169 7.76 19.76 4.02
N TYR A 170 7.30 20.06 2.82
CA TYR A 170 6.64 21.34 2.52
C TYR A 170 5.24 21.42 3.11
N LEU A 171 4.55 20.30 3.28
CA LEU A 171 3.18 20.23 3.79
C LEU A 171 3.09 20.11 5.31
N GLU A 172 4.16 19.73 6.00
CA GLU A 172 4.30 19.77 7.47
C GLU A 172 4.49 21.21 7.98
#